data_5a94cabf6d2fff2b097430d7bf252a25
#
_entry.id   5a94cabf6d2fff2b097430d7bf252a25
#
_cell.length_a   1.000
_cell.length_b   1.000
_cell.length_c   1.000
_cell.angle_alpha   90.00
_cell.angle_beta   90.00
_cell.angle_gamma   90.00
#
_symmetry.space_group_name_H-M   'P 1'
#
loop_
_entity.id
_entity.type
_entity.pdbx_description
1 polymer ?
#
loop_
_entity_poly.entity_id
_entity_poly.type
_entity_poly.pdbx_seq_one_letter_code
_entity_poly.pdbx_strand_id
1 'polypeptide(L)'
;MKTIIRYVSLWGLCAALTLAQTPSKTPDEIKQILNNYSHKNLKLIDPPTGSLEATPSFLPSPKETATTINQEIAKYHEKSDKAALGLYELLKGATTNLSLQAQELSVKQAMKNHTIAKAMFLPTLNTSYNFKNENRDTPQFKRYNTQQLQAEVKLNVFNGFSDVNNVKEKSATYRSTVANLEYSRQSVYLQVVQQYYEYFNNLARMIALQKKLEQIKTDIKRVTKLYDKGLTTIDDLQSLKAQGNLSEYDILDMQFALEQNRLTLEYLTNLNVKNLKKTTIDAPNLQLRERQDLVSLREQISALRYQNKQLNYYPKIDVYDSWLFWIQKPAYALGGFGNFFPGQQNTAGVTATLNIFDDIGLSLQKQSIMLGRLANEKNLAYKKLEQEKDEQLYRKSLDIARAKIESSKASLDAANLSFANIKRKYDANLVDFTTYLRGLTTRFDAEVAYNLALNNYEVQKANYIFNSGHKIDDYVH
;
A
#
# COMPACT_ATOMS: atom_id res chain seq x y z
N MET A 1 -20.95 39.14 -54.67
CA MET A 1 -20.48 37.97 -53.91
C MET A 1 -19.68 38.32 -52.66
N LYS A 2 -19.90 39.49 -52.07
CA LYS A 2 -19.21 40.00 -50.85
C LYS A 2 -20.17 40.37 -49.70
N THR A 3 -21.49 40.12 -49.86
CA THR A 3 -22.52 40.58 -48.89
C THR A 3 -23.22 39.44 -48.17
N ILE A 4 -22.91 38.16 -48.44
CA ILE A 4 -23.57 36.99 -47.83
C ILE A 4 -22.75 36.43 -46.66
N ILE A 5 -21.48 36.79 -46.49
CA ILE A 5 -20.61 36.23 -45.44
C ILE A 5 -20.76 36.96 -44.10
N ARG A 6 -21.43 38.10 -44.04
CA ARG A 6 -21.58 38.87 -42.75
C ARG A 6 -22.81 38.54 -41.92
N TYR A 7 -23.74 37.71 -42.41
CA TYR A 7 -24.95 37.38 -41.65
C TYR A 7 -24.95 35.95 -41.02
N VAL A 8 -23.99 35.12 -41.34
CA VAL A 8 -23.89 33.75 -40.79
C VAL A 8 -23.16 33.74 -39.44
N SER A 9 -22.35 34.79 -39.14
CA SER A 9 -21.60 34.87 -37.88
C SER A 9 -22.38 35.44 -36.69
N LEU A 10 -23.55 36.10 -36.92
CA LEU A 10 -24.34 36.62 -35.81
C LEU A 10 -25.44 35.69 -35.28
N TRP A 11 -25.83 34.69 -36.06
CA TRP A 11 -26.84 33.73 -35.62
C TRP A 11 -26.26 32.52 -34.85
N GLY A 12 -25.00 32.25 -35.01
CA GLY A 12 -24.28 31.23 -34.24
C GLY A 12 -24.00 31.63 -32.78
N LEU A 13 -23.89 32.94 -32.50
CA LEU A 13 -23.65 33.45 -31.16
C LEU A 13 -24.92 33.56 -30.29
N CYS A 14 -26.12 33.74 -30.90
CA CYS A 14 -27.36 33.79 -30.14
C CYS A 14 -27.92 32.41 -29.77
N ALA A 15 -27.60 31.37 -30.50
CA ALA A 15 -28.02 29.99 -30.15
C ALA A 15 -27.18 29.35 -29.03
N ALA A 16 -25.97 29.84 -28.81
CA ALA A 16 -25.11 29.37 -27.71
C ALA A 16 -25.44 30.02 -26.34
N LEU A 17 -26.16 31.13 -26.34
CA LEU A 17 -26.54 31.85 -25.12
C LEU A 17 -27.87 31.42 -24.49
N THR A 18 -28.63 30.54 -25.12
CA THR A 18 -29.90 30.05 -24.59
C THR A 18 -29.84 28.66 -23.94
N LEU A 19 -28.68 28.00 -23.98
CA LEU A 19 -28.46 26.68 -23.32
C LEU A 19 -27.67 26.75 -21.99
N ALA A 20 -27.33 27.96 -21.51
CA ALA A 20 -26.53 28.15 -20.28
C ALA A 20 -27.34 28.81 -19.13
N GLN A 21 -28.65 28.59 -19.09
CA GLN A 21 -29.44 28.98 -17.91
C GLN A 21 -29.93 27.77 -17.12
N THR A 22 -28.95 26.97 -16.57
CA THR A 22 -29.19 26.37 -15.26
C THR A 22 -28.78 27.45 -14.23
N PRO A 23 -29.59 27.75 -13.21
CA PRO A 23 -29.24 28.78 -12.24
C PRO A 23 -27.97 28.32 -11.49
N SER A 24 -26.87 29.02 -11.74
CA SER A 24 -25.65 28.80 -10.95
C SER A 24 -25.97 29.25 -9.52
N LYS A 25 -26.08 28.30 -8.61
CA LYS A 25 -26.23 28.58 -7.19
C LYS A 25 -25.12 29.52 -6.75
N THR A 26 -25.47 30.58 -6.05
CA THR A 26 -24.47 31.52 -5.55
C THR A 26 -23.50 30.85 -4.57
N PRO A 27 -22.28 31.37 -4.39
CA PRO A 27 -21.32 30.83 -3.42
C PRO A 27 -21.89 30.66 -2.01
N ASP A 28 -22.86 31.46 -1.63
CA ASP A 28 -23.53 31.41 -0.34
C ASP A 28 -24.57 30.28 -0.26
N GLU A 29 -25.25 29.94 -1.35
CA GLU A 29 -26.13 28.76 -1.42
C GLU A 29 -25.34 27.48 -1.37
N ILE A 30 -24.16 27.43 -1.98
CA ILE A 30 -23.23 26.26 -1.87
C ILE A 30 -22.72 26.15 -0.44
N LYS A 31 -22.39 27.25 0.24
CA LYS A 31 -22.03 27.27 1.66
C LYS A 31 -23.17 26.78 2.56
N GLN A 32 -24.41 27.22 2.30
CA GLN A 32 -25.58 26.72 3.05
C GLN A 32 -25.84 25.24 2.83
N ILE A 33 -25.69 24.71 1.62
CA ILE A 33 -25.80 23.30 1.32
C ILE A 33 -24.70 22.53 2.05
N LEU A 34 -23.45 22.98 2.01
CA LEU A 34 -22.32 22.36 2.71
C LEU A 34 -22.48 22.41 4.23
N ASN A 35 -22.97 23.50 4.80
CA ASN A 35 -23.25 23.60 6.23
C ASN A 35 -24.44 22.72 6.65
N ASN A 36 -25.49 22.62 5.84
CA ASN A 36 -26.61 21.72 6.11
C ASN A 36 -26.24 20.24 6.03
N TYR A 37 -25.30 19.87 5.15
CA TYR A 37 -24.74 18.51 5.11
C TYR A 37 -23.78 18.22 6.28
N SER A 38 -23.07 19.23 6.80
CA SER A 38 -22.11 19.03 7.89
C SER A 38 -22.77 18.86 9.28
N HIS A 39 -23.99 19.34 9.46
CA HIS A 39 -24.63 19.39 10.79
C HIS A 39 -25.86 18.50 10.99
N LYS A 40 -26.42 17.88 9.94
CA LYS A 40 -27.72 17.18 10.10
C LYS A 40 -27.71 15.65 10.03
N ASN A 41 -26.64 14.98 9.64
CA ASN A 41 -26.66 13.53 9.44
C ASN A 41 -25.53 12.73 10.08
N LEU A 42 -24.80 13.31 11.02
CA LEU A 42 -23.95 12.55 11.93
C LEU A 42 -24.42 12.82 13.35
N LYS A 43 -25.56 12.23 13.75
CA LYS A 43 -25.60 11.70 15.12
C LYS A 43 -24.53 10.63 15.15
N LEU A 44 -23.35 10.98 15.60
CA LEU A 44 -22.44 10.04 16.22
C LEU A 44 -23.33 9.27 17.21
N ILE A 45 -23.49 7.97 16.99
CA ILE A 45 -23.90 7.06 18.04
C ILE A 45 -22.79 7.25 19.06
N ASP A 46 -23.11 7.92 20.19
CA ASP A 46 -22.18 7.99 21.29
C ASP A 46 -21.69 6.56 21.55
N PRO A 47 -20.38 6.33 21.63
CA PRO A 47 -19.89 5.02 22.00
C PRO A 47 -20.58 4.68 23.31
N PRO A 48 -21.08 3.43 23.48
CA PRO A 48 -21.73 3.05 24.71
C PRO A 48 -20.79 3.43 25.85
N THR A 49 -21.22 4.34 26.71
CA THR A 49 -20.56 4.74 27.96
C THR A 49 -20.66 3.58 28.95
N GLY A 50 -20.15 2.42 28.57
CA GLY A 50 -19.75 1.37 29.47
C GLY A 50 -18.29 1.61 29.75
N SER A 51 -17.99 1.94 30.99
CA SER A 51 -16.65 1.89 31.54
C SER A 51 -16.03 0.54 31.19
N LEU A 52 -15.22 0.47 30.13
CA LEU A 52 -14.32 -0.64 29.93
C LEU A 52 -13.27 -0.57 31.03
N GLU A 53 -13.66 -1.15 32.18
CA GLU A 53 -12.73 -1.45 33.23
C GLU A 53 -11.60 -2.31 32.69
N ALA A 54 -10.40 -1.94 33.10
CA ALA A 54 -9.16 -2.68 33.00
C ALA A 54 -8.73 -3.03 31.57
N THR A 55 -7.76 -2.28 31.05
CA THR A 55 -6.85 -2.77 30.01
C THR A 55 -6.48 -4.22 30.33
N PRO A 56 -6.85 -5.20 29.48
CA PRO A 56 -6.38 -6.56 29.71
C PRO A 56 -4.86 -6.52 29.75
N SER A 57 -4.28 -6.90 30.87
CA SER A 57 -2.85 -7.14 30.93
C SER A 57 -2.58 -8.26 29.94
N PHE A 58 -1.91 -7.94 28.82
CA PHE A 58 -1.46 -8.97 27.88
C PHE A 58 -0.52 -9.89 28.66
N LEU A 59 -1.06 -11.03 29.07
CA LEU A 59 -0.26 -12.05 29.69
C LEU A 59 0.79 -12.55 28.67
N PRO A 60 1.97 -12.97 29.12
CA PRO A 60 2.99 -13.49 28.21
C PRO A 60 2.42 -14.62 27.35
N SER A 61 2.98 -14.77 26.12
CA SER A 61 2.58 -15.82 25.20
C SER A 61 2.53 -17.19 25.91
N PRO A 62 1.47 -17.98 25.74
CA PRO A 62 1.41 -19.32 26.34
C PRO A 62 2.62 -20.13 25.93
N LYS A 63 3.32 -20.75 26.88
CA LYS A 63 4.45 -21.62 26.55
C LYS A 63 3.94 -22.80 25.71
N GLU A 64 4.59 -23.07 24.59
CA GLU A 64 4.29 -24.24 23.79
C GLU A 64 4.45 -25.52 24.61
N THR A 65 3.44 -26.37 24.60
CA THR A 65 3.56 -27.71 25.17
C THR A 65 4.32 -28.57 24.17
N ALA A 66 5.31 -29.32 24.66
CA ALA A 66 6.04 -30.29 23.83
C ALA A 66 5.05 -31.36 23.33
N THR A 67 4.60 -31.24 22.10
CA THR A 67 3.76 -32.21 21.39
C THR A 67 4.65 -33.07 20.49
N THR A 68 4.13 -34.21 20.03
CA THR A 68 4.84 -35.07 19.07
C THR A 68 5.16 -34.28 17.79
N ILE A 69 4.22 -33.43 17.32
CA ILE A 69 4.43 -32.60 16.14
C ILE A 69 5.50 -31.52 16.38
N ASN A 70 5.50 -30.84 17.52
CA ASN A 70 6.52 -29.86 17.85
C ASN A 70 7.92 -30.48 17.97
N GLN A 71 8.03 -31.68 18.52
CA GLN A 71 9.28 -32.40 18.57
C GLN A 71 9.78 -32.79 17.16
N GLU A 72 8.89 -33.24 16.28
CA GLU A 72 9.25 -33.58 14.89
C GLU A 72 9.56 -32.31 14.06
N ILE A 73 8.87 -31.22 14.29
CA ILE A 73 9.21 -29.89 13.70
C ILE A 73 10.63 -29.49 14.13
N ALA A 74 10.96 -29.62 15.41
CA ALA A 74 12.31 -29.35 15.90
C ALA A 74 13.36 -30.23 15.23
N LYS A 75 13.11 -31.53 15.13
CA LYS A 75 14.00 -32.49 14.43
C LYS A 75 14.11 -32.17 12.92
N TYR A 76 13.02 -31.77 12.28
CA TYR A 76 13.04 -31.35 10.88
C TYR A 76 13.97 -30.15 10.68
N HIS A 77 13.97 -29.21 11.62
CA HIS A 77 14.87 -28.06 11.60
C HIS A 77 16.30 -28.38 12.01
N GLU A 78 16.54 -29.31 12.93
CA GLU A 78 17.88 -29.77 13.31
C GLU A 78 18.62 -30.51 12.17
N LYS A 79 17.88 -31.27 11.34
CA LYS A 79 18.42 -31.92 10.14
C LYS A 79 18.70 -30.95 9.00
N SER A 80 18.13 -29.78 9.06
CA SER A 80 18.25 -28.75 8.07
C SER A 80 19.33 -27.76 8.48
N ASP A 81 20.38 -27.68 7.69
CA ASP A 81 21.62 -26.90 7.86
C ASP A 81 21.51 -25.58 8.64
N LYS A 82 22.68 -25.13 9.15
CA LYS A 82 22.94 -23.90 9.93
C LYS A 82 22.42 -22.57 9.33
N ALA A 83 21.69 -22.59 8.24
CA ALA A 83 21.16 -21.45 7.50
C ALA A 83 19.61 -21.36 7.56
N ALA A 84 18.98 -21.74 8.67
CA ALA A 84 17.54 -21.56 8.84
C ALA A 84 17.20 -20.08 9.08
N LEU A 85 16.35 -19.50 8.23
CA LEU A 85 15.92 -18.11 8.32
C LEU A 85 14.80 -17.98 9.37
N GLY A 86 14.97 -17.02 10.29
CA GLY A 86 13.93 -16.60 11.21
C GLY A 86 13.03 -15.52 10.60
N LEU A 87 12.01 -15.13 11.34
CA LEU A 87 11.10 -14.07 10.89
C LEU A 87 11.82 -12.73 10.73
N TYR A 88 12.75 -12.40 11.63
CA TYR A 88 13.53 -11.17 11.57
C TYR A 88 14.34 -11.05 10.25
N GLU A 89 15.05 -12.12 9.86
CA GLU A 89 15.82 -12.17 8.63
C GLU A 89 14.91 -12.02 7.39
N LEU A 90 13.72 -12.61 7.43
CA LEU A 90 12.73 -12.47 6.34
C LEU A 90 12.21 -11.04 6.24
N LEU A 91 11.89 -10.38 7.36
CA LEU A 91 11.47 -8.97 7.36
C LEU A 91 12.59 -8.06 6.83
N LYS A 92 13.84 -8.33 7.23
CA LYS A 92 14.99 -7.62 6.71
C LYS A 92 15.16 -7.85 5.19
N GLY A 93 14.99 -9.07 4.71
CA GLY A 93 14.97 -9.39 3.29
C GLY A 93 13.86 -8.66 2.54
N ALA A 94 12.67 -8.56 3.12
CA ALA A 94 11.53 -7.88 2.51
C ALA A 94 11.78 -6.40 2.22
N THR A 95 12.76 -5.77 2.85
CA THR A 95 13.18 -4.39 2.49
C THR A 95 13.71 -4.30 1.06
N THR A 96 14.20 -5.40 0.50
CA THR A 96 14.71 -5.48 -0.89
C THR A 96 13.62 -5.84 -1.90
N ASN A 97 12.35 -5.90 -1.48
CA ASN A 97 11.23 -6.17 -2.37
C ASN A 97 11.13 -5.13 -3.49
N LEU A 98 11.02 -5.57 -4.75
CA LEU A 98 11.04 -4.69 -5.92
C LEU A 98 9.90 -3.66 -5.92
N SER A 99 8.73 -4.01 -5.37
CA SER A 99 7.62 -3.07 -5.24
C SER A 99 7.95 -1.95 -4.26
N LEU A 100 8.62 -2.26 -3.14
CA LEU A 100 9.08 -1.25 -2.18
C LEU A 100 10.19 -0.38 -2.77
N GLN A 101 11.14 -0.97 -3.51
CA GLN A 101 12.17 -0.21 -4.22
C GLN A 101 11.57 0.76 -5.25
N ALA A 102 10.54 0.34 -6.00
CA ALA A 102 9.83 1.22 -6.92
C ALA A 102 9.17 2.41 -6.19
N GLN A 103 8.59 2.16 -5.01
CA GLN A 103 8.04 3.23 -4.17
C GLN A 103 9.13 4.13 -3.58
N GLU A 104 10.30 3.60 -3.21
CA GLU A 104 11.46 4.42 -2.79
C GLU A 104 11.95 5.34 -3.92
N LEU A 105 11.95 4.86 -5.17
CA LEU A 105 12.24 5.71 -6.32
C LEU A 105 11.19 6.81 -6.48
N SER A 106 9.91 6.51 -6.22
CA SER A 106 8.83 7.51 -6.23
C SER A 106 9.02 8.57 -5.12
N VAL A 107 9.51 8.18 -3.94
CA VAL A 107 9.89 9.11 -2.87
C VAL A 107 11.04 10.02 -3.32
N LYS A 108 12.07 9.44 -3.95
CA LYS A 108 13.20 10.22 -4.51
C LYS A 108 12.73 11.18 -5.60
N GLN A 109 11.80 10.75 -6.46
CA GLN A 109 11.18 11.61 -7.48
C GLN A 109 10.41 12.78 -6.83
N ALA A 110 9.58 12.52 -5.82
CA ALA A 110 8.85 13.55 -5.10
C ALA A 110 9.81 14.55 -4.40
N MET A 111 10.91 14.06 -3.83
CA MET A 111 11.96 14.91 -3.27
C MET A 111 12.62 15.81 -4.33
N LYS A 112 12.91 15.27 -5.51
CA LYS A 112 13.46 16.07 -6.63
C LYS A 112 12.45 17.11 -7.11
N ASN A 113 11.15 16.75 -7.21
CA ASN A 113 10.10 17.71 -7.57
C ASN A 113 9.99 18.86 -6.54
N HIS A 114 10.15 18.56 -5.26
CA HIS A 114 10.24 19.60 -4.21
C HIS A 114 11.47 20.49 -4.39
N THR A 115 12.62 19.91 -4.78
CA THR A 115 13.84 20.68 -5.07
C THR A 115 13.67 21.57 -6.31
N ILE A 116 13.03 21.04 -7.36
CA ILE A 116 12.70 21.79 -8.59
C ILE A 116 11.79 22.97 -8.25
N ALA A 117 10.78 22.77 -7.39
CA ALA A 117 9.90 23.86 -6.97
C ALA A 117 10.68 24.99 -6.24
N LYS A 118 11.70 24.66 -5.45
CA LYS A 118 12.60 25.63 -4.83
C LYS A 118 13.49 26.34 -5.86
N ALA A 119 13.93 25.62 -6.89
CA ALA A 119 14.76 26.19 -7.95
C ALA A 119 14.04 27.24 -8.81
N MET A 120 12.69 27.30 -8.77
CA MET A 120 11.91 28.32 -9.46
C MET A 120 12.18 29.76 -8.97
N PHE A 121 12.81 29.92 -7.81
CA PHE A 121 13.27 31.23 -7.30
C PHE A 121 14.64 31.66 -7.85
N LEU A 122 15.30 30.80 -8.63
CA LEU A 122 16.58 31.13 -9.26
C LEU A 122 16.35 31.81 -10.61
N PRO A 123 17.29 32.66 -11.04
CA PRO A 123 17.22 33.25 -12.37
C PRO A 123 17.37 32.17 -13.45
N THR A 124 16.69 32.35 -14.56
CA THR A 124 16.85 31.53 -15.76
C THR A 124 17.70 32.27 -16.78
N LEU A 125 18.63 31.58 -17.43
CA LEU A 125 19.41 32.09 -18.56
C LEU A 125 18.92 31.35 -19.83
N ASN A 126 18.38 32.10 -20.74
CA ASN A 126 17.95 31.61 -22.06
C ASN A 126 18.84 32.19 -23.14
N THR A 127 19.24 31.35 -24.10
CA THR A 127 19.98 31.79 -25.26
C THR A 127 19.24 31.33 -26.49
N SER A 128 18.97 32.25 -27.43
CA SER A 128 18.31 31.95 -28.71
C SER A 128 19.10 32.50 -29.87
N TYR A 129 19.22 31.71 -30.92
CA TYR A 129 19.69 32.12 -32.21
C TYR A 129 18.51 32.14 -33.18
N ASN A 130 18.27 33.29 -33.79
CA ASN A 130 17.18 33.48 -34.72
C ASN A 130 17.76 33.81 -36.11
N PHE A 131 17.49 32.93 -37.06
CA PHE A 131 17.69 33.18 -38.50
C PHE A 131 16.32 33.48 -39.14
N LYS A 132 16.20 34.62 -39.79
CA LYS A 132 15.00 35.01 -40.52
C LYS A 132 15.36 35.40 -41.93
N ASN A 133 14.71 34.79 -42.92
CA ASN A 133 14.75 35.20 -44.31
C ASN A 133 13.45 35.98 -44.60
N GLU A 134 13.56 37.25 -44.91
CA GLU A 134 12.43 38.11 -45.26
C GLU A 134 12.44 38.30 -46.81
N ASN A 135 11.55 37.57 -47.46
CA ASN A 135 11.45 37.57 -48.93
C ASN A 135 10.40 38.57 -49.45
N ARG A 136 10.11 39.59 -48.66
CA ARG A 136 9.15 40.65 -48.98
C ARG A 136 9.86 41.98 -49.13
N ASP A 137 9.74 42.60 -50.34
CA ASP A 137 10.23 43.94 -50.57
C ASP A 137 9.19 44.94 -50.04
N THR A 138 9.64 45.90 -49.24
CA THR A 138 8.88 47.05 -48.78
C THR A 138 9.58 48.34 -49.26
N PRO A 139 8.90 49.50 -49.23
CA PRO A 139 9.56 50.76 -49.58
C PRO A 139 10.83 51.06 -48.79
N GLN A 140 10.91 50.50 -47.54
CA GLN A 140 12.02 50.74 -46.62
C GLN A 140 13.09 49.65 -46.66
N PHE A 141 12.70 48.37 -46.98
CA PHE A 141 13.60 47.23 -46.90
C PHE A 141 13.54 46.42 -48.19
N LYS A 142 14.71 46.01 -48.72
CA LYS A 142 14.85 44.96 -49.73
C LYS A 142 14.78 43.58 -49.09
N ARG A 143 14.67 42.51 -49.87
CA ARG A 143 14.85 41.14 -49.39
C ARG A 143 16.13 41.05 -48.59
N TYR A 144 16.03 40.53 -47.37
CA TYR A 144 17.18 40.41 -46.46
C TYR A 144 17.10 39.18 -45.60
N ASN A 145 18.24 38.74 -45.21
CA ASN A 145 18.38 37.77 -44.11
C ASN A 145 18.80 38.51 -42.86
N THR A 146 18.23 38.11 -41.72
CA THR A 146 18.71 38.56 -40.45
C THR A 146 19.20 37.40 -39.62
N GLN A 147 20.27 37.63 -38.90
CA GLN A 147 20.82 36.67 -37.94
C GLN A 147 21.03 37.40 -36.61
N GLN A 148 20.44 36.92 -35.56
CA GLN A 148 20.58 37.52 -34.24
C GLN A 148 20.80 36.42 -33.19
N LEU A 149 21.68 36.69 -32.27
CA LEU A 149 21.87 35.93 -31.04
C LEU A 149 21.33 36.77 -29.88
N GLN A 150 20.43 36.18 -29.10
CA GLN A 150 19.89 36.80 -27.88
C GLN A 150 20.25 35.96 -26.68
N ALA A 151 20.75 36.61 -25.62
CA ALA A 151 20.89 36.01 -24.29
C ALA A 151 20.02 36.81 -23.32
N GLU A 152 19.21 36.12 -22.55
CA GLU A 152 18.29 36.76 -21.59
C GLU A 152 18.44 36.06 -20.23
N VAL A 153 18.69 36.86 -19.20
CA VAL A 153 18.55 36.45 -17.80
C VAL A 153 17.21 36.96 -17.29
N LYS A 154 16.39 36.05 -16.77
CA LYS A 154 15.08 36.39 -16.22
C LYS A 154 14.93 35.87 -14.82
N LEU A 155 14.47 36.72 -13.89
CA LEU A 155 14.16 36.39 -12.52
C LEU A 155 12.68 36.73 -12.22
N ASN A 156 11.95 35.73 -11.75
CA ASN A 156 10.64 35.99 -11.17
C ASN A 156 10.79 36.51 -9.73
N VAL A 157 10.44 37.75 -9.49
CA VAL A 157 10.56 38.39 -8.17
C VAL A 157 9.30 38.14 -7.33
N PHE A 158 8.13 38.12 -7.98
CA PHE A 158 6.85 37.92 -7.33
C PHE A 158 5.86 37.28 -8.28
N ASN A 159 5.20 36.21 -7.84
CA ASN A 159 4.17 35.49 -8.61
C ASN A 159 2.92 35.25 -7.75
N GLY A 160 2.45 36.29 -7.06
CA GLY A 160 1.26 36.18 -6.22
C GLY A 160 1.32 35.12 -5.15
N PHE A 161 2.49 34.84 -4.60
CA PHE A 161 2.75 33.71 -3.68
C PHE A 161 2.51 32.29 -4.29
N SER A 162 2.28 32.19 -5.61
CA SER A 162 2.06 30.91 -6.29
C SER A 162 3.28 30.00 -6.09
N ASP A 163 4.49 30.52 -6.28
CA ASP A 163 5.74 29.74 -6.15
C ASP A 163 5.97 29.24 -4.72
N VAL A 164 5.69 30.09 -3.71
CA VAL A 164 5.76 29.69 -2.29
C VAL A 164 4.76 28.56 -1.99
N ASN A 165 3.54 28.67 -2.50
CA ASN A 165 2.53 27.63 -2.32
C ASN A 165 2.85 26.37 -3.12
N ASN A 166 3.50 26.49 -4.29
CA ASN A 166 4.01 25.35 -5.04
C ASN A 166 5.06 24.58 -4.26
N VAL A 167 6.03 25.27 -3.63
CA VAL A 167 7.02 24.61 -2.75
C VAL A 167 6.34 23.88 -1.60
N LYS A 168 5.34 24.51 -0.95
CA LYS A 168 4.60 23.89 0.15
C LYS A 168 3.77 22.67 -0.32
N GLU A 169 3.16 22.76 -1.50
CA GLU A 169 2.42 21.65 -2.13
C GLU A 169 3.35 20.47 -2.42
N LYS A 170 4.50 20.71 -3.08
CA LYS A 170 5.48 19.65 -3.37
C LYS A 170 6.10 19.07 -2.09
N SER A 171 6.29 19.87 -1.05
CA SER A 171 6.73 19.40 0.26
C SER A 171 5.68 18.49 0.92
N ALA A 172 4.39 18.85 0.87
CA ALA A 172 3.33 18.01 1.40
C ALA A 172 3.17 16.70 0.60
N THR A 173 3.26 16.76 -0.74
CA THR A 173 3.28 15.59 -1.61
C THR A 173 4.45 14.66 -1.28
N TYR A 174 5.65 15.20 -1.05
CA TYR A 174 6.82 14.42 -0.64
C TYR A 174 6.55 13.69 0.70
N ARG A 175 6.05 14.39 1.73
CA ARG A 175 5.72 13.75 3.02
C ARG A 175 4.64 12.68 2.90
N SER A 176 3.62 12.92 2.07
CA SER A 176 2.59 11.93 1.75
C SER A 176 3.20 10.67 1.13
N THR A 177 4.11 10.82 0.17
CA THR A 177 4.76 9.68 -0.50
C THR A 177 5.64 8.89 0.47
N VAL A 178 6.35 9.58 1.39
CA VAL A 178 7.15 8.93 2.46
C VAL A 178 6.25 8.10 3.38
N ALA A 179 5.14 8.68 3.84
CA ALA A 179 4.20 7.97 4.71
C ALA A 179 3.55 6.77 4.01
N ASN A 180 3.23 6.90 2.72
CA ASN A 180 2.69 5.79 1.92
C ASN A 180 3.71 4.65 1.73
N LEU A 181 4.98 4.96 1.53
CA LEU A 181 6.05 3.96 1.48
C LEU A 181 6.13 3.17 2.81
N GLU A 182 6.08 3.86 3.94
CA GLU A 182 6.13 3.20 5.24
C GLU A 182 4.91 2.31 5.49
N TYR A 183 3.71 2.78 5.12
CA TYR A 183 2.50 1.96 5.16
C TYR A 183 2.63 0.70 4.29
N SER A 184 3.11 0.86 3.06
CA SER A 184 3.31 -0.28 2.15
C SER A 184 4.36 -1.27 2.68
N ARG A 185 5.43 -0.76 3.31
CA ARG A 185 6.45 -1.61 3.95
C ARG A 185 5.84 -2.46 5.06
N GLN A 186 5.08 -1.85 5.96
CA GLN A 186 4.41 -2.58 7.04
C GLN A 186 3.35 -3.56 6.51
N SER A 187 2.68 -3.23 5.40
CA SER A 187 1.75 -4.15 4.72
C SER A 187 2.47 -5.39 4.15
N VAL A 188 3.65 -5.19 3.53
CA VAL A 188 4.48 -6.31 3.05
C VAL A 188 4.98 -7.15 4.23
N TYR A 189 5.40 -6.53 5.33
CA TYR A 189 5.81 -7.24 6.54
C TYR A 189 4.68 -8.10 7.11
N LEU A 190 3.46 -7.57 7.15
CA LEU A 190 2.29 -8.34 7.57
C LEU A 190 2.05 -9.56 6.66
N GLN A 191 2.17 -9.39 5.34
CA GLN A 191 2.06 -10.51 4.40
C GLN A 191 3.14 -11.58 4.63
N VAL A 192 4.40 -11.15 4.88
CA VAL A 192 5.49 -12.07 5.23
C VAL A 192 5.17 -12.85 6.49
N VAL A 193 4.69 -12.17 7.55
CA VAL A 193 4.28 -12.84 8.80
C VAL A 193 3.19 -13.87 8.57
N GLN A 194 2.15 -13.53 7.79
CA GLN A 194 1.05 -14.43 7.46
C GLN A 194 1.54 -15.68 6.72
N GLN A 195 2.37 -15.50 5.69
CA GLN A 195 2.92 -16.62 4.90
C GLN A 195 3.90 -17.47 5.71
N TYR A 196 4.68 -16.84 6.60
CA TYR A 196 5.60 -17.53 7.49
C TYR A 196 4.88 -18.48 8.46
N TYR A 197 3.84 -18.02 9.13
CA TYR A 197 3.09 -18.89 10.05
C TYR A 197 2.20 -19.89 9.30
N GLU A 198 1.73 -19.59 8.09
CA GLU A 198 1.00 -20.55 7.26
C GLU A 198 1.92 -21.69 6.79
N TYR A 199 3.21 -21.42 6.51
CA TYR A 199 4.19 -22.47 6.29
C TYR A 199 4.25 -23.46 7.48
N PHE A 200 4.32 -22.97 8.73
CA PHE A 200 4.33 -23.83 9.92
C PHE A 200 3.00 -24.55 10.14
N ASN A 201 1.87 -23.95 9.75
CA ASN A 201 0.58 -24.63 9.75
C ASN A 201 0.58 -25.84 8.80
N ASN A 202 1.04 -25.65 7.58
CA ASN A 202 1.09 -26.70 6.58
C ASN A 202 2.15 -27.77 6.92
N LEU A 203 3.27 -27.36 7.50
CA LEU A 203 4.26 -28.29 8.02
C LEU A 203 3.70 -29.17 9.16
N ALA A 204 2.96 -28.59 10.11
CA ALA A 204 2.31 -29.34 11.18
C ALA A 204 1.28 -30.34 10.64
N ARG A 205 0.47 -29.93 9.65
CA ARG A 205 -0.48 -30.83 8.96
C ARG A 205 0.25 -31.98 8.25
N MET A 206 1.31 -31.66 7.50
CA MET A 206 2.10 -32.66 6.78
C MET A 206 2.69 -33.71 7.74
N ILE A 207 3.31 -33.26 8.85
CA ILE A 207 3.90 -34.16 9.85
C ILE A 207 2.83 -35.04 10.50
N ALA A 208 1.65 -34.47 10.83
CA ALA A 208 0.53 -35.27 11.37
C ALA A 208 0.07 -36.35 10.39
N LEU A 209 -0.07 -36.02 9.11
CA LEU A 209 -0.45 -36.94 8.04
C LEU A 209 0.64 -38.05 7.85
N GLN A 210 1.92 -37.69 7.89
CA GLN A 210 3.02 -38.65 7.81
C GLN A 210 2.99 -39.65 8.99
N LYS A 211 2.77 -39.16 10.22
CA LYS A 211 2.64 -39.99 11.41
C LYS A 211 1.40 -40.90 11.35
N LYS A 212 0.27 -40.35 10.89
CA LYS A 212 -0.96 -41.11 10.65
C LYS A 212 -0.72 -42.22 9.62
N LEU A 213 -0.04 -41.92 8.51
CA LEU A 213 0.28 -42.89 7.47
C LEU A 213 1.24 -43.99 7.98
N GLU A 214 2.25 -43.64 8.78
CA GLU A 214 3.15 -44.58 9.41
C GLU A 214 2.42 -45.60 10.30
N GLN A 215 1.46 -45.08 11.10
CA GLN A 215 0.59 -45.92 11.93
C GLN A 215 -0.31 -46.81 11.06
N ILE A 216 -0.97 -46.26 10.03
CA ILE A 216 -1.80 -47.03 9.11
C ILE A 216 -0.99 -48.13 8.41
N LYS A 217 0.22 -47.86 7.95
CA LYS A 217 1.11 -48.88 7.34
C LYS A 217 1.47 -50.01 8.32
N THR A 218 1.64 -49.69 9.59
CA THR A 218 1.86 -50.69 10.65
C THR A 218 0.61 -51.54 10.87
N ASP A 219 -0.55 -50.91 10.90
CA ASP A 219 -1.85 -51.58 11.08
C ASP A 219 -2.21 -52.45 9.87
N ILE A 220 -1.90 -52.02 8.63
CA ILE A 220 -2.06 -52.85 7.42
C ILE A 220 -1.27 -54.15 7.58
N LYS A 221 0.00 -54.09 8.00
CA LYS A 221 0.82 -55.32 8.22
C LYS A 221 0.22 -56.24 9.26
N ARG A 222 -0.37 -55.68 10.34
CA ARG A 222 -1.03 -56.45 11.40
C ARG A 222 -2.34 -57.08 10.89
N VAL A 223 -3.21 -56.29 10.28
CA VAL A 223 -4.52 -56.71 9.77
C VAL A 223 -4.36 -57.75 8.64
N THR A 224 -3.35 -57.64 7.78
CA THR A 224 -3.04 -58.61 6.76
C THR A 224 -2.74 -60.00 7.40
N LYS A 225 -1.91 -60.02 8.45
CA LYS A 225 -1.61 -61.30 9.18
C LYS A 225 -2.86 -61.88 9.88
N LEU A 226 -3.78 -61.08 10.34
CA LEU A 226 -5.05 -61.53 10.93
C LEU A 226 -5.99 -62.06 9.84
N TYR A 227 -6.09 -61.40 8.69
CA TYR A 227 -6.86 -61.84 7.53
C TYR A 227 -6.36 -63.18 7.00
N ASP A 228 -5.03 -63.37 6.86
CA ASP A 228 -4.41 -64.63 6.44
C ASP A 228 -4.75 -65.81 7.39
N LYS A 229 -5.06 -65.50 8.65
CA LYS A 229 -5.50 -66.47 9.67
C LYS A 229 -7.03 -66.59 9.78
N GLY A 230 -7.82 -65.86 8.96
CA GLY A 230 -9.26 -65.87 9.01
C GLY A 230 -9.87 -65.15 10.24
N LEU A 231 -9.10 -64.26 10.91
CA LEU A 231 -9.49 -63.58 12.13
C LEU A 231 -10.05 -62.14 11.91
N THR A 232 -10.09 -61.66 10.67
CA THR A 232 -10.67 -60.39 10.28
C THR A 232 -11.21 -60.45 8.87
N THR A 233 -12.01 -59.43 8.45
CA THR A 233 -12.66 -59.36 7.15
C THR A 233 -11.76 -58.73 6.08
N ILE A 234 -12.03 -59.01 4.80
CA ILE A 234 -11.35 -58.37 3.67
C ILE A 234 -11.71 -56.87 3.65
N ASP A 235 -12.93 -56.51 4.09
CA ASP A 235 -13.42 -55.11 4.11
C ASP A 235 -12.60 -54.25 5.05
N ASP A 236 -12.22 -54.75 6.22
CA ASP A 236 -11.33 -54.05 7.16
C ASP A 236 -9.97 -53.75 6.54
N LEU A 237 -9.41 -54.76 5.83
CA LEU A 237 -8.12 -54.59 5.16
C LEU A 237 -8.18 -53.59 4.00
N GLN A 238 -9.23 -53.65 3.18
CA GLN A 238 -9.42 -52.72 2.05
C GLN A 238 -9.71 -51.29 2.52
N SER A 239 -10.53 -51.13 3.57
CA SER A 239 -10.78 -49.84 4.20
C SER A 239 -9.49 -49.20 4.71
N LEU A 240 -8.62 -49.98 5.34
CA LEU A 240 -7.34 -49.50 5.84
C LEU A 240 -6.37 -49.10 4.72
N LYS A 241 -6.33 -49.87 3.62
CA LYS A 241 -5.54 -49.54 2.43
C LYS A 241 -6.07 -48.23 1.77
N ALA A 242 -7.39 -48.09 1.63
CA ALA A 242 -8.00 -46.90 1.10
C ALA A 242 -7.62 -45.67 1.93
N GLN A 243 -7.68 -45.76 3.27
CA GLN A 243 -7.30 -44.69 4.17
C GLN A 243 -5.79 -44.33 4.08
N GLY A 244 -4.93 -45.36 3.85
CA GLY A 244 -3.51 -45.15 3.60
C GLY A 244 -3.25 -44.38 2.33
N ASN A 245 -3.87 -44.76 1.22
CA ASN A 245 -3.77 -44.08 -0.07
C ASN A 245 -4.29 -42.62 0.01
N LEU A 246 -5.41 -42.40 0.72
CA LEU A 246 -5.93 -41.02 0.96
C LEU A 246 -4.93 -40.18 1.74
N SER A 247 -4.28 -40.75 2.77
CA SER A 247 -3.24 -40.03 3.53
C SER A 247 -2.01 -39.73 2.69
N GLU A 248 -1.63 -40.61 1.74
CA GLU A 248 -0.55 -40.30 0.79
C GLU A 248 -0.91 -39.18 -0.15
N TYR A 249 -2.15 -39.14 -0.65
CA TYR A 249 -2.66 -38.02 -1.45
C TYR A 249 -2.62 -36.72 -0.68
N ASP A 250 -3.15 -36.68 0.55
CA ASP A 250 -3.17 -35.49 1.39
C ASP A 250 -1.75 -34.98 1.70
N ILE A 251 -0.75 -35.89 1.83
CA ILE A 251 0.66 -35.51 2.02
C ILE A 251 1.20 -34.76 0.79
N LEU A 252 0.88 -35.22 -0.42
CA LEU A 252 1.30 -34.54 -1.66
C LEU A 252 0.70 -33.13 -1.76
N ASP A 253 -0.56 -32.95 -1.39
CA ASP A 253 -1.19 -31.64 -1.34
C ASP A 253 -0.50 -30.71 -0.34
N MET A 254 -0.13 -31.22 0.84
CA MET A 254 0.61 -30.43 1.83
C MET A 254 2.03 -30.10 1.37
N GLN A 255 2.70 -30.99 0.65
CA GLN A 255 4.01 -30.71 0.05
C GLN A 255 3.89 -29.57 -0.99
N PHE A 256 2.87 -29.59 -1.82
CA PHE A 256 2.61 -28.52 -2.76
C PHE A 256 2.30 -27.19 -2.05
N ALA A 257 1.48 -27.20 -1.00
CA ALA A 257 1.18 -26.02 -0.20
C ALA A 257 2.43 -25.42 0.48
N LEU A 258 3.33 -26.27 0.99
CA LEU A 258 4.61 -25.83 1.55
C LEU A 258 5.50 -25.18 0.49
N GLU A 259 5.58 -25.76 -0.70
CA GLU A 259 6.34 -25.19 -1.80
C GLU A 259 5.76 -23.85 -2.25
N GLN A 260 4.43 -23.73 -2.31
CA GLN A 260 3.75 -22.46 -2.60
C GLN A 260 4.07 -21.37 -1.55
N ASN A 261 4.03 -21.71 -0.24
CA ASN A 261 4.42 -20.76 0.81
C ASN A 261 5.90 -20.37 0.67
N ARG A 262 6.78 -21.32 0.39
CA ARG A 262 8.21 -21.07 0.18
C ARG A 262 8.45 -20.09 -0.96
N LEU A 263 7.87 -20.36 -2.14
CA LEU A 263 7.99 -19.47 -3.31
C LEU A 263 7.39 -18.10 -3.06
N THR A 264 6.27 -18.02 -2.32
CA THR A 264 5.65 -16.74 -1.95
C THR A 264 6.56 -15.95 -1.00
N LEU A 265 7.20 -16.59 -0.03
CA LEU A 265 8.17 -15.94 0.84
C LEU A 265 9.40 -15.48 0.06
N GLU A 266 9.93 -16.28 -0.87
CA GLU A 266 11.04 -15.88 -1.77
C GLU A 266 10.65 -14.63 -2.60
N TYR A 267 9.44 -14.63 -3.16
CA TYR A 267 8.91 -13.48 -3.91
C TYR A 267 8.79 -12.22 -3.04
N LEU A 268 8.30 -12.34 -1.82
CA LEU A 268 8.11 -11.20 -0.92
C LEU A 268 9.44 -10.66 -0.37
N THR A 269 10.42 -11.54 -0.11
CA THR A 269 11.66 -11.19 0.61
C THR A 269 12.89 -11.11 -0.27
N ASN A 270 12.79 -11.58 -1.52
CA ASN A 270 13.93 -11.70 -2.45
C ASN A 270 15.11 -12.53 -1.86
N LEU A 271 14.81 -13.43 -0.93
CA LEU A 271 15.77 -14.35 -0.31
C LEU A 271 15.51 -15.79 -0.77
N ASN A 272 16.57 -16.61 -0.86
CA ASN A 272 16.40 -18.04 -1.10
C ASN A 272 15.97 -18.72 0.22
N VAL A 273 14.72 -19.17 0.29
CA VAL A 273 14.10 -19.75 1.48
C VAL A 273 14.18 -21.28 1.41
N LYS A 274 15.17 -21.87 2.05
CA LYS A 274 15.29 -23.33 2.14
C LYS A 274 14.65 -23.88 3.41
N ASN A 275 14.97 -23.28 4.54
CA ASN A 275 14.54 -23.72 5.86
C ASN A 275 14.17 -22.53 6.72
N LEU A 276 13.12 -22.70 7.52
CA LEU A 276 12.62 -21.66 8.43
C LEU A 276 12.77 -22.11 9.88
N LYS A 277 13.24 -21.21 10.74
CA LYS A 277 13.30 -21.38 12.20
C LYS A 277 12.08 -20.68 12.80
N LYS A 278 11.29 -21.36 13.61
CA LYS A 278 10.12 -20.78 14.27
C LYS A 278 10.54 -19.70 15.28
N THR A 279 9.99 -18.51 15.13
CA THR A 279 10.18 -17.34 16.00
C THR A 279 8.83 -16.92 16.58
N THR A 280 8.79 -16.23 17.69
CA THR A 280 7.59 -15.64 18.29
C THR A 280 7.63 -14.14 18.16
N ILE A 281 6.46 -13.51 18.07
CA ILE A 281 6.30 -12.06 18.09
C ILE A 281 6.01 -11.66 19.54
N ASP A 282 6.60 -10.55 20.00
CA ASP A 282 6.32 -10.04 21.32
C ASP A 282 4.84 -9.63 21.45
N ALA A 283 4.26 -9.88 22.63
CA ALA A 283 2.87 -9.55 22.90
C ALA A 283 2.77 -8.08 23.40
N PRO A 284 2.39 -7.13 22.54
CA PRO A 284 2.40 -5.72 22.90
C PRO A 284 1.13 -5.30 23.64
N ASN A 285 1.29 -4.42 24.62
CA ASN A 285 0.20 -3.59 25.11
C ASN A 285 0.29 -2.23 24.41
N LEU A 286 -0.49 -2.03 23.35
CA LEU A 286 -0.35 -0.90 22.45
C LEU A 286 -1.41 0.16 22.69
N GLN A 287 -0.97 1.43 22.63
CA GLN A 287 -1.88 2.56 22.45
C GLN A 287 -2.09 2.79 20.97
N LEU A 288 -3.31 3.16 20.58
CA LEU A 288 -3.64 3.49 19.20
C LEU A 288 -2.78 4.67 18.72
N ARG A 289 -2.04 4.49 17.64
CA ARG A 289 -1.28 5.52 16.92
C ARG A 289 -1.88 5.72 15.54
N GLU A 290 -1.72 6.91 14.98
CA GLU A 290 -2.18 7.18 13.62
C GLU A 290 -1.37 6.34 12.62
N ARG A 291 -2.07 5.50 11.87
CA ARG A 291 -1.48 4.62 10.85
C ARG A 291 -0.96 5.46 9.68
N GLN A 292 0.10 4.99 9.01
CA GLN A 292 0.82 5.80 8.01
C GLN A 292 0.00 6.14 6.76
N ASP A 293 -1.00 5.35 6.40
CA ASP A 293 -1.95 5.69 5.32
C ASP A 293 -2.81 6.93 5.68
N LEU A 294 -3.18 7.12 6.93
CA LEU A 294 -3.88 8.31 7.41
C LEU A 294 -2.96 9.55 7.38
N VAL A 295 -1.70 9.38 7.77
CA VAL A 295 -0.68 10.45 7.66
C VAL A 295 -0.51 10.86 6.19
N SER A 296 -0.39 9.88 5.28
CA SER A 296 -0.30 10.12 3.84
C SER A 296 -1.50 10.91 3.32
N LEU A 297 -2.70 10.50 3.68
CA LEU A 297 -3.95 11.15 3.24
C LEU A 297 -4.07 12.59 3.80
N ARG A 298 -3.67 12.84 5.05
CA ARG A 298 -3.62 14.19 5.64
C ARG A 298 -2.65 15.10 4.90
N GLU A 299 -1.49 14.59 4.50
CA GLU A 299 -0.54 15.36 3.72
C GLU A 299 -1.05 15.63 2.29
N GLN A 300 -1.81 14.72 1.68
CA GLN A 300 -2.50 14.96 0.39
C GLN A 300 -3.53 16.09 0.52
N ILE A 301 -4.31 16.11 1.59
CA ILE A 301 -5.24 17.21 1.88
C ILE A 301 -4.49 18.54 2.00
N SER A 302 -3.32 18.53 2.65
CA SER A 302 -2.46 19.72 2.78
C SER A 302 -1.92 20.16 1.41
N ALA A 303 -1.51 19.22 0.54
CA ALA A 303 -1.08 19.51 -0.82
C ALA A 303 -2.19 20.21 -1.64
N LEU A 304 -3.42 19.66 -1.61
CA LEU A 304 -4.58 20.25 -2.28
C LEU A 304 -4.90 21.65 -1.74
N ARG A 305 -4.74 21.90 -0.43
CA ARG A 305 -4.89 23.24 0.16
C ARG A 305 -3.88 24.21 -0.44
N TYR A 306 -2.62 23.84 -0.57
CA TYR A 306 -1.60 24.69 -1.17
C TYR A 306 -1.79 24.85 -2.66
N GLN A 307 -2.21 23.80 -3.38
CA GLN A 307 -2.56 23.86 -4.80
C GLN A 307 -3.70 24.88 -5.05
N ASN A 308 -4.73 24.89 -4.21
CA ASN A 308 -5.80 25.90 -4.30
C ASN A 308 -5.28 27.33 -4.10
N LYS A 309 -4.29 27.53 -3.19
CA LYS A 309 -3.68 28.82 -2.92
C LYS A 309 -2.74 29.31 -4.02
N GLN A 310 -2.24 28.41 -4.89
CA GLN A 310 -1.44 28.81 -6.06
C GLN A 310 -2.28 29.58 -7.08
N LEU A 311 -3.56 29.24 -7.19
CA LEU A 311 -4.49 29.89 -8.10
C LEU A 311 -4.96 31.20 -7.50
N ASN A 312 -4.53 32.35 -8.09
CA ASN A 312 -4.87 33.68 -7.61
C ASN A 312 -4.75 34.69 -8.74
N TYR A 313 -5.31 35.89 -8.50
CA TYR A 313 -5.29 37.02 -9.43
C TYR A 313 -4.24 38.10 -9.05
N TYR A 314 -3.27 37.75 -8.20
CA TYR A 314 -2.20 38.67 -7.88
C TYR A 314 -1.29 38.94 -9.08
N PRO A 315 -0.67 40.12 -9.17
CA PRO A 315 0.26 40.41 -10.25
C PRO A 315 1.48 39.49 -10.19
N LYS A 316 2.03 39.24 -11.39
CA LYS A 316 3.32 38.60 -11.57
C LYS A 316 4.35 39.65 -11.91
N ILE A 317 5.48 39.67 -11.22
CA ILE A 317 6.57 40.66 -11.43
C ILE A 317 7.82 39.89 -11.80
N ASP A 318 8.28 40.11 -13.03
CA ASP A 318 9.53 39.55 -13.57
C ASP A 318 10.51 40.70 -13.80
N VAL A 319 11.80 40.46 -13.46
CA VAL A 319 12.92 41.31 -13.82
C VAL A 319 13.74 40.55 -14.86
N TYR A 320 14.14 41.23 -15.90
CA TYR A 320 14.95 40.62 -16.94
C TYR A 320 16.03 41.58 -17.44
N ASP A 321 17.11 40.96 -17.95
CA ASP A 321 18.16 41.66 -18.67
C ASP A 321 18.50 40.86 -19.93
N SER A 322 18.38 41.48 -21.07
CA SER A 322 18.48 40.86 -22.40
C SER A 322 19.57 41.54 -23.23
N TRP A 323 20.47 40.72 -23.74
CA TRP A 323 21.51 41.15 -24.68
C TRP A 323 21.19 40.58 -26.06
N LEU A 324 21.09 41.49 -27.07
CA LEU A 324 20.84 41.17 -28.46
C LEU A 324 22.07 41.51 -29.28
N PHE A 325 22.58 40.53 -30.03
CA PHE A 325 23.72 40.66 -30.92
C PHE A 325 23.25 40.38 -32.35
N TRP A 326 23.42 41.38 -33.22
CA TRP A 326 23.14 41.24 -34.66
C TRP A 326 24.38 40.69 -35.34
N ILE A 327 24.31 39.44 -35.86
CA ILE A 327 25.32 38.86 -36.73
C ILE A 327 25.10 39.32 -38.14
N GLN A 328 23.85 39.39 -38.62
CA GLN A 328 23.44 39.96 -39.88
C GLN A 328 22.23 40.86 -39.68
N LYS A 329 22.39 42.13 -40.05
CA LYS A 329 21.37 43.17 -39.87
C LYS A 329 20.42 43.23 -41.05
N PRO A 330 19.19 43.77 -40.90
CA PRO A 330 18.31 44.10 -42.04
C PRO A 330 18.99 45.06 -43.01
N ALA A 331 18.80 44.84 -44.30
CA ALA A 331 19.29 45.71 -45.34
C ALA A 331 18.21 46.77 -45.69
N TYR A 332 18.58 48.03 -45.65
CA TYR A 332 17.70 49.11 -46.06
C TYR A 332 17.69 49.29 -47.57
N ALA A 333 16.51 49.61 -48.17
CA ALA A 333 16.31 49.87 -49.57
C ALA A 333 16.88 51.21 -50.04
N LEU A 334 16.87 52.19 -49.15
CA LEU A 334 17.40 53.54 -49.41
C LEU A 334 18.82 53.64 -48.84
N GLY A 335 19.82 53.73 -49.70
CA GLY A 335 21.22 53.89 -49.34
C GLY A 335 21.43 55.23 -48.57
N GLY A 336 21.94 55.14 -47.37
CA GLY A 336 22.28 56.34 -46.54
C GLY A 336 21.96 56.23 -45.07
N PHE A 337 21.07 55.33 -44.69
CA PHE A 337 20.71 55.14 -43.25
C PHE A 337 21.34 53.86 -42.64
N GLY A 338 22.53 53.50 -43.07
CA GLY A 338 23.15 52.17 -42.85
C GLY A 338 23.45 51.79 -41.41
N ASN A 339 23.22 52.62 -40.41
CA ASN A 339 23.61 52.36 -39.03
C ASN A 339 22.55 52.54 -37.96
N PHE A 340 21.27 52.48 -38.31
CA PHE A 340 20.18 52.62 -37.31
C PHE A 340 20.09 51.40 -36.38
N PHE A 341 20.58 50.23 -36.74
CA PHE A 341 20.63 49.08 -35.85
C PHE A 341 21.99 49.02 -35.15
N PRO A 342 22.04 49.15 -33.84
CA PRO A 342 23.28 48.88 -33.10
C PRO A 342 23.71 47.44 -33.30
N GLY A 343 25.03 47.17 -33.34
CA GLY A 343 25.58 45.78 -33.45
C GLY A 343 25.21 44.92 -32.29
N GLN A 344 25.03 45.56 -31.14
CA GLN A 344 24.58 44.95 -29.88
C GLN A 344 23.65 45.93 -29.18
N GLN A 345 22.69 45.35 -28.49
CA GLN A 345 21.72 46.08 -27.68
C GLN A 345 21.53 45.36 -26.35
N ASN A 346 21.59 46.11 -25.26
CA ASN A 346 21.20 45.60 -23.95
C ASN A 346 19.89 46.25 -23.55
N THR A 347 19.01 45.47 -22.98
CA THR A 347 17.70 45.94 -22.49
C THR A 347 17.41 45.29 -21.13
N ALA A 348 17.48 46.08 -20.07
CA ALA A 348 17.06 45.65 -18.74
C ALA A 348 15.66 46.23 -18.47
N GLY A 349 14.81 45.41 -17.84
CA GLY A 349 13.44 45.85 -17.59
C GLY A 349 12.75 45.07 -16.48
N VAL A 350 11.61 45.62 -16.08
CA VAL A 350 10.68 45.01 -15.14
C VAL A 350 9.34 44.85 -15.81
N THR A 351 8.77 43.69 -15.79
CA THR A 351 7.40 43.45 -16.33
C THR A 351 6.48 43.06 -15.18
N ALA A 352 5.38 43.82 -15.03
CA ALA A 352 4.29 43.47 -14.13
C ALA A 352 3.07 43.04 -14.96
N THR A 353 2.64 41.78 -14.78
CA THR A 353 1.48 41.22 -15.49
C THR A 353 0.37 40.95 -14.51
N LEU A 354 -0.83 41.46 -14.77
CA LEU A 354 -2.03 41.20 -13.98
C LEU A 354 -3.13 40.67 -14.89
N ASN A 355 -3.62 39.47 -14.60
CA ASN A 355 -4.82 38.93 -15.22
C ASN A 355 -6.05 39.52 -14.53
N ILE A 356 -6.84 40.32 -15.24
CA ILE A 356 -8.04 40.96 -14.69
C ILE A 356 -9.27 40.07 -14.91
N PHE A 357 -9.29 39.30 -15.98
CA PHE A 357 -10.41 38.43 -16.36
C PHE A 357 -9.91 37.18 -17.08
N ASP A 358 -10.47 36.03 -16.74
CA ASP A 358 -10.09 34.70 -17.27
C ASP A 358 -11.32 33.80 -17.54
N ASP A 359 -12.44 34.36 -17.96
CA ASP A 359 -13.70 33.65 -18.26
C ASP A 359 -14.18 32.74 -17.11
N ILE A 360 -13.97 33.13 -15.86
CA ILE A 360 -14.30 32.37 -14.63
C ILE A 360 -13.55 31.01 -14.49
N GLY A 361 -12.64 30.69 -15.41
CA GLY A 361 -11.91 29.42 -15.38
C GLY A 361 -11.13 29.18 -14.08
N LEU A 362 -10.45 30.21 -13.59
CA LEU A 362 -9.71 30.13 -12.33
C LEU A 362 -10.64 29.86 -11.13
N SER A 363 -11.82 30.46 -11.09
CA SER A 363 -12.81 30.23 -10.03
C SER A 363 -13.30 28.79 -10.02
N LEU A 364 -13.62 28.25 -11.19
CA LEU A 364 -14.05 26.84 -11.33
C LEU A 364 -12.93 25.87 -10.97
N GLN A 365 -11.68 26.14 -11.35
CA GLN A 365 -10.53 25.35 -10.95
C GLN A 365 -10.36 25.32 -9.42
N LYS A 366 -10.48 26.47 -8.74
CA LYS A 366 -10.45 26.56 -7.28
C LYS A 366 -11.57 25.74 -6.63
N GLN A 367 -12.78 25.82 -7.15
CA GLN A 367 -13.91 25.03 -6.67
C GLN A 367 -13.68 23.52 -6.86
N SER A 368 -13.15 23.10 -8.02
CA SER A 368 -12.81 21.70 -8.29
C SER A 368 -11.79 21.17 -7.28
N ILE A 369 -10.69 21.91 -7.04
CA ILE A 369 -9.68 21.52 -6.05
C ILE A 369 -10.27 21.49 -4.63
N MET A 370 -11.14 22.44 -4.29
CA MET A 370 -11.82 22.47 -2.99
C MET A 370 -12.72 21.24 -2.80
N LEU A 371 -13.49 20.84 -3.82
CA LEU A 371 -14.31 19.63 -3.77
C LEU A 371 -13.46 18.38 -3.62
N GLY A 372 -12.35 18.27 -4.36
CA GLY A 372 -11.37 17.18 -4.21
C GLY A 372 -10.78 17.11 -2.79
N ARG A 373 -10.47 18.27 -2.20
CA ARG A 373 -10.02 18.35 -0.80
C ARG A 373 -11.09 17.86 0.18
N LEU A 374 -12.33 18.33 0.03
CA LEU A 374 -13.44 17.89 0.89
C LEU A 374 -13.71 16.38 0.78
N ALA A 375 -13.62 15.83 -0.43
CA ALA A 375 -13.73 14.39 -0.64
C ALA A 375 -12.64 13.63 0.12
N ASN A 376 -11.39 14.10 0.07
CA ASN A 376 -10.28 13.50 0.82
C ASN A 376 -10.42 13.69 2.34
N GLU A 377 -10.99 14.82 2.81
CA GLU A 377 -11.29 15.01 4.24
C GLU A 377 -12.35 14.01 4.74
N LYS A 378 -13.38 13.72 3.93
CA LYS A 378 -14.37 12.68 4.25
C LYS A 378 -13.76 11.28 4.21
N ASN A 379 -12.90 11.00 3.25
CA ASN A 379 -12.17 9.73 3.18
C ASN A 379 -11.23 9.55 4.39
N LEU A 380 -10.53 10.61 4.82
CA LEU A 380 -9.72 10.58 6.03
C LEU A 380 -10.55 10.25 7.28
N ALA A 381 -11.72 10.89 7.42
CA ALA A 381 -12.63 10.61 8.54
C ALA A 381 -13.11 9.15 8.51
N TYR A 382 -13.51 8.64 7.34
CA TYR A 382 -13.90 7.25 7.16
C TYR A 382 -12.77 6.27 7.52
N LYS A 383 -11.56 6.53 7.03
CA LYS A 383 -10.37 5.69 7.32
C LYS A 383 -9.95 5.72 8.79
N LYS A 384 -10.18 6.83 9.50
CA LYS A 384 -9.97 6.88 10.96
C LYS A 384 -10.94 5.97 11.70
N LEU A 385 -12.22 6.02 11.35
CA LEU A 385 -13.22 5.12 11.93
C LEU A 385 -12.92 3.65 11.57
N GLU A 386 -12.43 3.38 10.37
CA GLU A 386 -11.96 2.05 9.98
C GLU A 386 -10.81 1.58 10.86
N GLN A 387 -9.80 2.42 11.11
CA GLN A 387 -8.68 2.07 11.98
C GLN A 387 -9.13 1.82 13.43
N GLU A 388 -10.02 2.64 13.99
CA GLU A 388 -10.57 2.46 15.33
C GLU A 388 -11.35 1.14 15.44
N LYS A 389 -12.18 0.82 14.46
CA LYS A 389 -12.90 -0.46 14.36
C LYS A 389 -11.91 -1.63 14.26
N ASP A 390 -10.90 -1.53 13.41
CA ASP A 390 -9.93 -2.61 13.19
C ASP A 390 -9.06 -2.84 14.45
N GLU A 391 -8.66 -1.78 15.13
CA GLU A 391 -7.94 -1.91 16.41
C GLU A 391 -8.76 -2.69 17.44
N GLN A 392 -10.03 -2.31 17.64
CA GLN A 392 -10.93 -3.00 18.57
C GLN A 392 -11.15 -4.46 18.16
N LEU A 393 -11.34 -4.71 16.84
CA LEU A 393 -11.52 -6.05 16.31
C LEU A 393 -10.29 -6.93 16.58
N TYR A 394 -9.09 -6.45 16.27
CA TYR A 394 -7.88 -7.25 16.44
C TYR A 394 -7.46 -7.39 17.89
N ARG A 395 -7.75 -6.42 18.76
CA ARG A 395 -7.62 -6.56 20.20
C ARG A 395 -8.50 -7.71 20.71
N LYS A 396 -9.78 -7.73 20.33
CA LYS A 396 -10.70 -8.82 20.70
C LYS A 396 -10.29 -10.15 20.08
N SER A 397 -9.75 -10.13 18.86
CA SER A 397 -9.23 -11.32 18.17
C SER A 397 -8.06 -11.96 18.92
N LEU A 398 -7.20 -11.17 19.59
CA LEU A 398 -6.13 -11.70 20.44
C LEU A 398 -6.68 -12.44 21.66
N ASP A 399 -7.68 -11.88 22.35
CA ASP A 399 -8.33 -12.54 23.49
C ASP A 399 -8.93 -13.89 23.07
N ILE A 400 -9.64 -13.89 21.92
CA ILE A 400 -10.24 -15.11 21.35
C ILE A 400 -9.17 -16.11 20.93
N ALA A 401 -8.11 -15.67 20.28
CA ALA A 401 -7.03 -16.56 19.84
C ALA A 401 -6.35 -17.24 21.05
N ARG A 402 -6.19 -16.52 22.16
CA ARG A 402 -5.68 -17.06 23.40
C ARG A 402 -6.61 -18.12 24.02
N ALA A 403 -7.91 -17.81 24.11
CA ALA A 403 -8.89 -18.78 24.59
C ALA A 403 -8.94 -20.05 23.70
N LYS A 404 -8.75 -19.88 22.38
CA LYS A 404 -8.62 -21.01 21.43
C LYS A 404 -7.40 -21.88 21.71
N ILE A 405 -6.26 -21.33 22.14
CA ILE A 405 -5.09 -22.10 22.53
C ILE A 405 -5.42 -22.98 23.76
N GLU A 406 -6.02 -22.40 24.78
CA GLU A 406 -6.41 -23.13 26.00
C GLU A 406 -7.42 -24.23 25.70
N SER A 407 -8.44 -23.94 24.91
CA SER A 407 -9.47 -24.92 24.50
C SER A 407 -8.89 -26.03 23.62
N SER A 408 -8.04 -25.70 22.63
CA SER A 408 -7.42 -26.71 21.78
C SER A 408 -6.41 -27.60 22.52
N LYS A 409 -5.72 -27.05 23.54
CA LYS A 409 -4.87 -27.82 24.42
C LYS A 409 -5.68 -28.83 25.25
N ALA A 410 -6.76 -28.40 25.87
CA ALA A 410 -7.65 -29.27 26.64
C ALA A 410 -8.25 -30.38 25.73
N SER A 411 -8.63 -30.02 24.49
CA SER A 411 -9.09 -30.99 23.49
C SER A 411 -8.01 -32.03 23.12
N LEU A 412 -6.76 -31.58 22.95
CA LEU A 412 -5.63 -32.47 22.66
C LEU A 412 -5.36 -33.44 23.83
N ASP A 413 -5.38 -32.94 25.08
CA ASP A 413 -5.17 -33.77 26.26
C ASP A 413 -6.27 -34.85 26.39
N ALA A 414 -7.54 -34.46 26.17
CA ALA A 414 -8.67 -35.39 26.17
C ALA A 414 -8.57 -36.42 25.02
N ALA A 415 -8.20 -35.97 23.81
CA ALA A 415 -8.02 -36.84 22.67
C ALA A 415 -6.90 -37.86 22.88
N ASN A 416 -5.76 -37.48 23.50
CA ASN A 416 -4.67 -38.36 23.83
C ASN A 416 -5.08 -39.45 24.84
N LEU A 417 -5.80 -39.08 25.91
CA LEU A 417 -6.34 -40.01 26.91
C LEU A 417 -7.34 -40.97 26.27
N SER A 418 -8.27 -40.47 25.48
CA SER A 418 -9.28 -41.27 24.77
C SER A 418 -8.63 -42.25 23.84
N PHE A 419 -7.68 -41.82 23.01
CA PHE A 419 -6.99 -42.68 22.06
C PHE A 419 -6.16 -43.78 22.78
N ALA A 420 -5.48 -43.44 23.85
CA ALA A 420 -4.73 -44.45 24.65
C ALA A 420 -5.65 -45.54 25.21
N ASN A 421 -6.88 -45.20 25.61
CA ASN A 421 -7.88 -46.16 26.07
C ASN A 421 -8.45 -46.97 24.92
N ILE A 422 -8.81 -46.35 23.80
CA ILE A 422 -9.31 -47.01 22.59
C ILE A 422 -8.25 -48.00 22.07
N LYS A 423 -6.98 -47.59 22.02
CA LYS A 423 -5.89 -48.45 21.57
C LYS A 423 -5.75 -49.70 22.44
N ARG A 424 -5.78 -49.59 23.79
CA ARG A 424 -5.76 -50.70 24.70
C ARG A 424 -6.93 -51.67 24.50
N LYS A 425 -8.15 -51.13 24.33
CA LYS A 425 -9.35 -51.95 24.04
C LYS A 425 -9.26 -52.65 22.68
N TYR A 426 -8.73 -51.98 21.67
CA TYR A 426 -8.53 -52.53 20.34
C TYR A 426 -7.49 -53.67 20.36
N ASP A 427 -6.39 -53.49 21.10
CA ASP A 427 -5.38 -54.51 21.27
C ASP A 427 -5.90 -55.75 22.03
N ALA A 428 -6.95 -55.58 22.89
CA ALA A 428 -7.67 -56.61 23.58
C ALA A 428 -8.88 -57.16 22.80
N ASN A 429 -9.11 -56.76 21.54
CA ASN A 429 -10.25 -57.10 20.68
C ASN A 429 -11.64 -56.71 21.29
N LEU A 430 -11.69 -55.67 22.13
CA LEU A 430 -12.92 -55.19 22.79
C LEU A 430 -13.63 -54.09 22.03
N VAL A 431 -13.05 -53.51 20.99
CA VAL A 431 -13.61 -52.52 20.11
C VAL A 431 -13.24 -52.83 18.66
N ASP A 432 -14.09 -52.36 17.74
CA ASP A 432 -13.89 -52.57 16.31
C ASP A 432 -12.79 -51.65 15.75
N PHE A 433 -12.32 -51.99 14.56
CA PHE A 433 -11.30 -51.25 13.83
C PHE A 433 -11.73 -49.81 13.49
N THR A 434 -13.00 -49.59 13.16
CA THR A 434 -13.54 -48.29 12.82
C THR A 434 -13.46 -47.30 14.00
N THR A 435 -13.75 -47.82 15.22
CA THR A 435 -13.60 -47.05 16.45
C THR A 435 -12.13 -46.66 16.73
N TYR A 436 -11.21 -47.61 16.46
CA TYR A 436 -9.77 -47.35 16.58
C TYR A 436 -9.30 -46.27 15.59
N LEU A 437 -9.66 -46.38 14.29
CA LEU A 437 -9.31 -45.38 13.28
C LEU A 437 -9.86 -44.01 13.59
N ARG A 438 -11.11 -43.92 14.06
CA ARG A 438 -11.73 -42.66 14.48
C ARG A 438 -10.95 -42.01 15.62
N GLY A 439 -10.59 -42.80 16.64
CA GLY A 439 -9.78 -42.35 17.77
C GLY A 439 -8.41 -41.81 17.33
N LEU A 440 -7.73 -42.55 16.41
CA LEU A 440 -6.46 -42.14 15.83
C LEU A 440 -6.56 -40.80 15.07
N THR A 441 -7.54 -40.64 14.19
CA THR A 441 -7.80 -39.42 13.43
C THR A 441 -8.08 -38.25 14.37
N THR A 442 -9.00 -38.43 15.34
CA THR A 442 -9.36 -37.37 16.32
C THR A 442 -8.11 -36.90 17.10
N ARG A 443 -7.20 -37.81 17.46
CA ARG A 443 -5.96 -37.42 18.15
C ARG A 443 -5.06 -36.54 17.28
N PHE A 444 -4.80 -36.93 16.03
CA PHE A 444 -3.95 -36.14 15.14
C PHE A 444 -4.60 -34.79 14.76
N ASP A 445 -5.91 -34.77 14.53
CA ASP A 445 -6.64 -33.55 14.24
C ASP A 445 -6.59 -32.56 15.43
N ALA A 446 -6.71 -33.06 16.67
CA ALA A 446 -6.56 -32.24 17.87
C ALA A 446 -5.14 -31.68 18.02
N GLU A 447 -4.11 -32.46 17.70
CA GLU A 447 -2.70 -32.02 17.74
C GLU A 447 -2.42 -30.95 16.69
N VAL A 448 -2.95 -31.11 15.46
CA VAL A 448 -2.90 -30.08 14.40
C VAL A 448 -3.63 -28.83 14.86
N ALA A 449 -4.86 -28.94 15.37
CA ALA A 449 -5.66 -27.81 15.81
C ALA A 449 -4.95 -26.98 16.90
N TYR A 450 -4.25 -27.63 17.83
CA TYR A 450 -3.45 -26.94 18.84
C TYR A 450 -2.29 -26.15 18.22
N ASN A 451 -1.53 -26.74 17.28
CA ASN A 451 -0.44 -26.04 16.60
C ASN A 451 -0.94 -24.87 15.75
N LEU A 452 -2.08 -25.04 15.04
CA LEU A 452 -2.71 -23.96 14.30
C LEU A 452 -3.15 -22.81 15.22
N ALA A 453 -3.70 -23.11 16.41
CA ALA A 453 -4.10 -22.10 17.36
C ALA A 453 -2.89 -21.28 17.85
N LEU A 454 -1.74 -21.92 18.13
CA LEU A 454 -0.50 -21.23 18.49
C LEU A 454 -0.01 -20.30 17.37
N ASN A 455 0.05 -20.78 16.14
CA ASN A 455 0.53 -19.99 15.00
C ASN A 455 -0.43 -18.85 14.66
N ASN A 456 -1.75 -19.11 14.74
CA ASN A 456 -2.74 -18.07 14.51
C ASN A 456 -2.66 -16.94 15.56
N TYR A 457 -2.34 -17.25 16.82
CA TYR A 457 -2.12 -16.24 17.85
C TYR A 457 -0.97 -15.28 17.46
N GLU A 458 0.12 -15.80 16.91
CA GLU A 458 1.23 -14.99 16.41
C GLU A 458 0.80 -14.07 15.25
N VAL A 459 0.01 -14.60 14.30
CA VAL A 459 -0.56 -13.81 13.21
C VAL A 459 -1.49 -12.71 13.73
N GLN A 460 -2.31 -12.99 14.76
CA GLN A 460 -3.19 -11.98 15.36
C GLN A 460 -2.40 -10.88 16.09
N LYS A 461 -1.25 -11.20 16.69
CA LYS A 461 -0.34 -10.18 17.26
C LYS A 461 0.15 -9.22 16.15
N ALA A 462 0.62 -9.74 15.04
CA ALA A 462 1.06 -8.90 13.91
C ALA A 462 -0.08 -8.03 13.34
N ASN A 463 -1.28 -8.60 13.17
CA ASN A 463 -2.45 -7.84 12.74
C ASN A 463 -2.79 -6.70 13.72
N TYR A 464 -2.74 -6.97 15.04
CA TYR A 464 -3.00 -5.96 16.05
C TYR A 464 -1.94 -4.84 16.04
N ILE A 465 -0.65 -5.18 15.93
CA ILE A 465 0.46 -4.22 15.82
C ILE A 465 0.23 -3.30 14.62
N PHE A 466 -0.02 -3.88 13.44
CA PHE A 466 -0.23 -3.13 12.20
C PHE A 466 -1.44 -2.19 12.28
N ASN A 467 -2.59 -2.69 12.75
CA ASN A 467 -3.82 -1.90 12.79
C ASN A 467 -3.83 -0.86 13.92
N SER A 468 -3.02 -1.07 14.96
CA SER A 468 -2.77 -0.06 16.01
C SER A 468 -1.79 1.03 15.57
N GLY A 469 -1.29 0.99 14.32
CA GLY A 469 -0.39 2.00 13.76
C GLY A 469 1.06 1.89 14.22
N HIS A 470 1.46 0.72 14.74
CA HIS A 470 2.83 0.42 15.14
C HIS A 470 3.56 -0.37 14.04
N LYS A 471 4.89 -0.42 14.16
CA LYS A 471 5.74 -1.16 13.23
C LYS A 471 5.91 -2.61 13.69
N ILE A 472 5.76 -3.55 12.76
CA ILE A 472 5.88 -4.98 13.05
C ILE A 472 7.33 -5.35 13.41
N ASP A 473 8.29 -4.73 12.73
CA ASP A 473 9.72 -4.96 12.93
C ASP A 473 10.23 -4.59 14.33
N ASP A 474 9.55 -3.70 15.04
CA ASP A 474 9.90 -3.34 16.43
C ASP A 474 9.59 -4.47 17.45
N TYR A 475 8.83 -5.50 17.07
CA TYR A 475 8.32 -6.57 17.95
C TYR A 475 8.81 -7.98 17.52
N VAL A 476 9.74 -8.05 16.58
CA VAL A 476 10.35 -9.30 16.10
C VAL A 476 11.85 -9.25 16.32
N HIS A 477 12.39 -10.23 17.07
CA HIS A 477 13.80 -10.30 17.46
C HIS A 477 14.49 -11.58 17.02
#